data_9cc07c755030c2aaa271f5c28e705aa7
#
_entry.id   9cc07c755030c2aaa271f5c28e705aa7
#
_cell.length_a   1.000
_cell.length_b   1.000
_cell.length_c   1.000
_cell.angle_alpha   90.00
_cell.angle_beta   90.00
_cell.angle_gamma   90.00
#
_symmetry.space_group_name_H-M   'P 1'
#
loop_
_entity.id
_entity.type
_entity.pdbx_description
1 polymer ?
#
loop_
_entity_poly.entity_id
_entity_poly.type
_entity_poly.pdbx_seq_one_letter_code
_entity_poly.pdbx_strand_id
1 'polypeptide(L)'
;MKRTVALSLLLSLALWGASAAVADYPERAITVINPQAPGGAHDAQGRAFAAVAEKYLGKPMVVVNKPGASTMIGSIAAAQAAPDGYTLLLGSTMTTTVVEWDIINGKKPGVTRNDFVPIGSLTLIPTVISVPANSPWKSVADLVKAAKAKPGQYAFCSAGILSPSHLGAELFARAYGLKFRHVPYKGGGPCLSAAVGGHVDFTTQFTITTIPLAQGNKVRILAVQSDRRVKAIPDVSTLKELGVNAESYMWVGLVAPKKTPAPVVEKLREMTAKAVQDKAFVEAIEKLGGEVQFMNGAELDRYWQKETAEMAKLLGELHKEGVKID
;
A
#
# COMPACT_ATOMS: atom_id res chain seq x y z
N MET A 1 59.31 -10.40 -12.99
CA MET A 1 59.06 -9.44 -11.90
C MET A 1 58.35 -8.14 -12.36
N LYS A 2 58.64 -7.52 -13.49
CA LYS A 2 57.96 -6.25 -13.91
C LYS A 2 56.51 -6.39 -14.33
N ARG A 3 56.03 -7.56 -14.81
CA ARG A 3 54.61 -7.79 -15.22
C ARG A 3 53.69 -8.08 -14.04
N THR A 4 54.17 -8.70 -12.97
CA THR A 4 53.39 -9.00 -11.74
C THR A 4 53.13 -7.76 -10.89
N VAL A 5 54.05 -6.80 -10.87
CA VAL A 5 53.90 -5.55 -10.12
C VAL A 5 52.86 -4.62 -10.79
N ALA A 6 52.81 -4.59 -12.15
CA ALA A 6 51.83 -3.79 -12.88
C ALA A 6 50.37 -4.30 -12.71
N LEU A 7 50.18 -5.63 -12.60
CA LEU A 7 48.85 -6.23 -12.38
C LEU A 7 48.33 -5.95 -10.97
N SER A 8 49.23 -5.94 -9.97
CA SER A 8 48.88 -5.63 -8.57
C SER A 8 48.51 -4.16 -8.38
N LEU A 9 49.15 -3.24 -9.10
CA LEU A 9 48.82 -1.81 -9.05
C LEU A 9 47.46 -1.50 -9.72
N LEU A 10 47.12 -2.17 -10.82
CA LEU A 10 45.84 -2.00 -11.51
C LEU A 10 44.67 -2.56 -10.65
N LEU A 11 44.88 -3.64 -9.91
CA LEU A 11 43.87 -4.20 -9.02
C LEU A 11 43.62 -3.33 -7.78
N SER A 12 44.65 -2.67 -7.25
CA SER A 12 44.52 -1.76 -6.10
C SER A 12 43.86 -0.42 -6.48
N LEU A 13 44.05 0.11 -7.71
CA LEU A 13 43.35 1.29 -8.20
C LEU A 13 41.87 1.03 -8.45
N ALA A 14 41.45 -0.18 -8.87
CA ALA A 14 40.07 -0.55 -9.10
C ALA A 14 39.26 -0.66 -7.78
N LEU A 15 39.91 -1.01 -6.67
CA LEU A 15 39.28 -1.09 -5.35
C LEU A 15 39.09 0.29 -4.67
N TRP A 16 39.89 1.28 -5.01
CA TRP A 16 39.75 2.65 -4.49
C TRP A 16 38.68 3.46 -5.20
N GLY A 17 38.41 3.18 -6.50
CA GLY A 17 37.36 3.88 -7.28
C GLY A 17 35.94 3.55 -6.83
N ALA A 18 35.69 2.37 -6.27
CA ALA A 18 34.36 1.96 -5.85
C ALA A 18 33.92 2.58 -4.51
N SER A 19 34.85 3.04 -3.66
CA SER A 19 34.53 3.61 -2.35
C SER A 19 34.19 5.10 -2.39
N ALA A 20 34.70 5.84 -3.39
CA ALA A 20 34.50 7.29 -3.51
C ALA A 20 33.09 7.64 -4.03
N ALA A 21 32.47 6.79 -4.86
CA ALA A 21 31.16 7.06 -5.47
C ALA A 21 29.98 7.02 -4.48
N VAL A 22 30.18 6.54 -3.23
CA VAL A 22 29.14 6.45 -2.23
C VAL A 22 29.18 7.62 -1.23
N ALA A 23 30.29 8.35 -1.15
CA ALA A 23 30.45 9.45 -0.18
C ALA A 23 29.49 10.62 -0.47
N ASP A 24 29.15 10.87 -1.74
CA ASP A 24 28.36 12.04 -2.18
C ASP A 24 26.91 11.75 -2.58
N TYR A 25 26.45 10.48 -2.45
CA TYR A 25 25.06 10.14 -2.74
C TYR A 25 24.10 10.83 -1.73
N PRO A 26 23.00 11.49 -2.21
CA PRO A 26 22.66 11.75 -3.60
C PRO A 26 23.29 13.07 -4.10
N GLU A 27 23.80 13.07 -5.35
CA GLU A 27 24.33 14.27 -6.03
C GLU A 27 23.24 15.04 -6.81
N ARG A 28 22.15 14.36 -7.16
CA ARG A 28 21.03 14.87 -7.95
C ARG A 28 19.68 14.45 -7.38
N ALA A 29 18.61 14.98 -7.95
CA ALA A 29 17.25 14.61 -7.56
C ALA A 29 16.98 13.11 -7.70
N ILE A 30 16.20 12.56 -6.76
CA ILE A 30 15.73 11.17 -6.76
C ILE A 30 14.32 11.13 -7.33
N THR A 31 14.08 10.24 -8.29
CA THR A 31 12.75 9.99 -8.86
C THR A 31 12.05 8.89 -8.06
N VAL A 32 10.82 9.15 -7.61
CA VAL A 32 9.94 8.14 -7.02
C VAL A 32 8.81 7.85 -8.00
N ILE A 33 8.82 6.66 -8.59
CA ILE A 33 7.74 6.21 -9.46
C ILE A 33 6.55 5.86 -8.58
N ASN A 34 5.45 6.60 -8.77
CA ASN A 34 4.14 6.24 -8.23
C ASN A 34 3.38 5.43 -9.29
N PRO A 35 3.06 4.14 -9.03
CA PRO A 35 2.39 3.30 -10.02
C PRO A 35 0.87 3.54 -10.11
N GLN A 36 0.36 4.58 -9.47
CA GLN A 36 -1.05 4.94 -9.46
C GLN A 36 -1.30 6.31 -10.12
N ALA A 37 -2.55 6.58 -10.44
CA ALA A 37 -2.96 7.87 -11.01
C ALA A 37 -2.74 9.02 -10.01
N PRO A 38 -2.48 10.24 -10.52
CA PRO A 38 -2.31 11.41 -9.67
C PRO A 38 -3.60 11.76 -8.91
N GLY A 39 -3.46 12.42 -7.75
CA GLY A 39 -4.56 12.93 -6.93
C GLY A 39 -5.24 11.90 -6.03
N GLY A 40 -4.86 10.60 -6.09
CA GLY A 40 -5.33 9.58 -5.17
C GLY A 40 -4.59 9.59 -3.82
N ALA A 41 -5.10 8.81 -2.84
CA ALA A 41 -4.50 8.71 -1.51
C ALA A 41 -3.01 8.30 -1.54
N HIS A 42 -2.65 7.39 -2.44
CA HIS A 42 -1.28 6.93 -2.62
C HIS A 42 -0.36 8.07 -3.14
N ASP A 43 -0.84 8.85 -4.11
CA ASP A 43 -0.12 9.99 -4.67
C ASP A 43 0.06 11.11 -3.62
N ALA A 44 -0.98 11.42 -2.87
CA ALA A 44 -0.93 12.44 -1.82
C ALA A 44 0.11 12.11 -0.74
N GLN A 45 0.20 10.85 -0.32
CA GLN A 45 1.18 10.39 0.66
C GLN A 45 2.61 10.46 0.12
N GLY A 46 2.84 10.01 -1.12
CA GLY A 46 4.14 10.09 -1.77
C GLY A 46 4.62 11.53 -1.92
N ARG A 47 3.75 12.46 -2.29
CA ARG A 47 4.08 13.89 -2.40
C ARG A 47 4.30 14.55 -1.05
N ALA A 48 3.51 14.22 -0.04
CA ALA A 48 3.73 14.70 1.32
C ALA A 48 5.09 14.27 1.86
N PHE A 49 5.47 13.01 1.61
CA PHE A 49 6.80 12.51 1.96
C PHE A 49 7.92 13.22 1.17
N ALA A 50 7.78 13.32 -0.15
CA ALA A 50 8.77 13.96 -1.01
C ALA A 50 9.04 15.43 -0.60
N ALA A 51 8.01 16.15 -0.15
CA ALA A 51 8.12 17.53 0.30
C ALA A 51 9.02 17.70 1.53
N VAL A 52 9.13 16.70 2.39
CA VAL A 52 10.00 16.75 3.60
C VAL A 52 11.32 16.01 3.39
N ALA A 53 11.40 15.09 2.44
CA ALA A 53 12.57 14.24 2.20
C ALA A 53 13.82 15.04 1.83
N GLU A 54 13.67 16.15 1.09
CA GLU A 54 14.78 17.02 0.67
C GLU A 54 15.56 17.57 1.88
N LYS A 55 14.89 17.89 2.98
CA LYS A 55 15.52 18.35 4.21
C LYS A 55 16.55 17.38 4.78
N TYR A 56 16.35 16.08 4.54
CA TYR A 56 17.19 15.01 5.07
C TYR A 56 18.15 14.43 4.02
N LEU A 57 17.85 14.62 2.73
CA LEU A 57 18.68 14.18 1.60
C LEU A 57 19.63 15.26 1.11
N GLY A 58 19.28 16.54 1.25
CA GLY A 58 19.98 17.66 0.61
C GLY A 58 19.74 17.77 -0.88
N LYS A 59 18.86 16.92 -1.44
CA LYS A 59 18.46 16.92 -2.86
C LYS A 59 16.95 16.62 -2.98
N PRO A 60 16.29 17.16 -4.01
CA PRO A 60 14.86 16.97 -4.22
C PRO A 60 14.48 15.50 -4.45
N MET A 61 13.32 15.13 -3.95
CA MET A 61 12.64 13.89 -4.30
C MET A 61 11.42 14.21 -5.15
N VAL A 62 11.32 13.63 -6.36
CA VAL A 62 10.29 13.97 -7.35
C VAL A 62 9.39 12.77 -7.59
N VAL A 63 8.09 12.92 -7.31
CA VAL A 63 7.09 11.88 -7.56
C VAL A 63 6.59 11.96 -9.00
N VAL A 64 6.76 10.86 -9.74
CA VAL A 64 6.33 10.70 -11.14
C VAL A 64 5.30 9.59 -11.24
N ASN A 65 4.08 9.92 -11.68
CA ASN A 65 3.02 8.93 -11.85
C ASN A 65 3.22 8.11 -13.14
N LYS A 66 3.23 6.77 -13.01
CA LYS A 66 3.21 5.81 -14.12
C LYS A 66 2.10 4.78 -13.90
N PRO A 67 0.83 5.17 -14.05
CA PRO A 67 -0.29 4.26 -13.82
C PRO A 67 -0.45 3.26 -14.96
N GLY A 68 -1.22 2.20 -14.70
CA GLY A 68 -1.66 1.24 -15.70
C GLY A 68 -1.44 -0.22 -15.28
N ALA A 69 -2.23 -1.13 -15.88
CA ALA A 69 -2.24 -2.55 -15.57
C ALA A 69 -2.23 -2.82 -14.04
N SER A 70 -3.13 -2.17 -13.30
CA SER A 70 -3.27 -2.30 -11.84
C SER A 70 -1.92 -2.13 -11.09
N THR A 71 -1.14 -1.11 -11.42
CA THR A 71 0.20 -0.75 -10.89
C THR A 71 1.39 -1.38 -11.60
N MET A 72 1.19 -2.41 -12.43
CA MET A 72 2.31 -3.20 -12.99
C MET A 72 3.22 -2.38 -13.91
N ILE A 73 2.69 -1.42 -14.69
CA ILE A 73 3.52 -0.58 -15.59
C ILE A 73 4.57 0.21 -14.80
N GLY A 74 4.16 0.88 -13.74
CA GLY A 74 5.07 1.65 -12.89
C GLY A 74 6.04 0.75 -12.12
N SER A 75 5.56 -0.37 -11.60
CA SER A 75 6.38 -1.33 -10.84
C SER A 75 7.46 -1.96 -11.68
N ILE A 76 7.14 -2.39 -12.92
CA ILE A 76 8.14 -2.92 -13.88
C ILE A 76 9.15 -1.85 -14.24
N ALA A 77 8.70 -0.62 -14.54
CA ALA A 77 9.61 0.47 -14.87
C ALA A 77 10.60 0.79 -13.73
N ALA A 78 10.15 0.70 -12.47
CA ALA A 78 11.03 0.88 -11.31
C ALA A 78 12.01 -0.29 -11.14
N ALA A 79 11.55 -1.54 -11.27
CA ALA A 79 12.40 -2.72 -11.14
C ALA A 79 13.51 -2.79 -12.20
N GLN A 80 13.23 -2.27 -13.41
CA GLN A 80 14.18 -2.22 -14.54
C GLN A 80 15.08 -0.98 -14.55
N ALA A 81 14.86 -0.03 -13.64
CA ALA A 81 15.69 1.15 -13.54
C ALA A 81 17.13 0.80 -13.08
N ALA A 82 18.06 1.70 -13.34
CA ALA A 82 19.43 1.56 -12.85
C ALA A 82 19.42 1.41 -11.32
N PRO A 83 20.12 0.41 -10.77
CA PRO A 83 20.14 0.16 -9.33
C PRO A 83 21.14 1.08 -8.62
N ASP A 84 21.05 2.37 -8.87
CA ASP A 84 21.93 3.42 -8.35
C ASP A 84 21.30 4.25 -7.22
N GLY A 85 20.05 3.94 -6.86
CA GLY A 85 19.28 4.65 -5.84
C GLY A 85 18.58 5.91 -6.32
N TYR A 86 18.73 6.33 -7.58
CA TYR A 86 18.07 7.53 -8.10
C TYR A 86 16.67 7.29 -8.69
N THR A 87 16.26 6.02 -8.78
CA THR A 87 14.88 5.66 -9.12
C THR A 87 14.33 4.67 -8.09
N LEU A 88 13.30 5.08 -7.38
CA LEU A 88 12.62 4.29 -6.36
C LEU A 88 11.18 4.01 -6.80
N LEU A 89 10.56 2.99 -6.24
CA LEU A 89 9.12 2.75 -6.35
C LEU A 89 8.42 3.18 -5.05
N LEU A 90 7.31 3.86 -5.19
CA LEU A 90 6.32 3.97 -4.13
C LEU A 90 5.48 2.69 -4.16
N GLY A 91 5.92 1.69 -3.41
CA GLY A 91 5.29 0.37 -3.34
C GLY A 91 4.07 0.34 -2.43
N SER A 92 3.22 -0.67 -2.62
CA SER A 92 2.03 -0.89 -1.79
C SER A 92 1.49 -2.32 -1.91
N THR A 93 0.54 -2.68 -1.05
CA THR A 93 -0.25 -3.92 -1.10
C THR A 93 -0.80 -4.25 -2.51
N MET A 94 -1.16 -3.25 -3.31
CA MET A 94 -1.71 -3.50 -4.65
C MET A 94 -0.72 -4.20 -5.59
N THR A 95 0.58 -3.94 -5.46
CA THR A 95 1.60 -4.66 -6.24
C THR A 95 1.59 -6.15 -5.88
N THR A 96 1.50 -6.47 -4.57
CA THR A 96 1.43 -7.85 -4.09
C THR A 96 0.23 -8.59 -4.67
N THR A 97 -0.96 -8.02 -4.54
CA THR A 97 -2.22 -8.70 -4.91
C THR A 97 -2.30 -9.05 -6.39
N VAL A 98 -1.83 -8.14 -7.26
CA VAL A 98 -1.83 -8.37 -8.71
C VAL A 98 -0.82 -9.45 -9.12
N VAL A 99 0.37 -9.42 -8.51
CA VAL A 99 1.42 -10.44 -8.75
C VAL A 99 0.94 -11.83 -8.35
N GLU A 100 0.39 -11.97 -7.15
CA GLU A 100 -0.10 -13.27 -6.67
C GLU A 100 -1.28 -13.79 -7.50
N TRP A 101 -2.17 -12.90 -7.95
CA TRP A 101 -3.25 -13.29 -8.85
C TRP A 101 -2.75 -13.80 -10.21
N ASP A 102 -1.76 -13.13 -10.79
CA ASP A 102 -1.15 -13.58 -12.04
C ASP A 102 -0.52 -14.98 -11.89
N ILE A 103 0.21 -15.22 -10.78
CA ILE A 103 0.83 -16.52 -10.47
C ILE A 103 -0.24 -17.62 -10.35
N ILE A 104 -1.32 -17.37 -9.62
CA ILE A 104 -2.42 -18.35 -9.43
C ILE A 104 -3.10 -18.69 -10.76
N ASN A 105 -3.18 -17.74 -11.68
CA ASN A 105 -3.75 -17.96 -13.02
C ASN A 105 -2.72 -18.49 -14.04
N GLY A 106 -1.55 -18.95 -13.58
CA GLY A 106 -0.52 -19.53 -14.45
C GLY A 106 0.21 -18.51 -15.33
N LYS A 107 0.05 -17.22 -15.07
CA LYS A 107 0.75 -16.14 -15.77
C LYS A 107 2.11 -15.90 -15.09
N LYS A 108 3.10 -15.54 -15.88
CA LYS A 108 4.39 -15.06 -15.34
C LYS A 108 4.26 -13.57 -15.07
N PRO A 109 4.34 -13.10 -13.82
CA PRO A 109 4.31 -11.67 -13.53
C PRO A 109 5.56 -10.97 -14.08
N GLY A 110 5.40 -9.74 -14.54
CA GLY A 110 6.50 -8.95 -15.07
C GLY A 110 7.47 -8.44 -13.99
N VAL A 111 7.05 -8.47 -12.73
CA VAL A 111 7.81 -8.06 -11.55
C VAL A 111 7.27 -8.77 -10.32
N THR A 112 8.13 -8.99 -9.33
CA THR A 112 7.78 -9.58 -8.03
C THR A 112 8.40 -8.76 -6.90
N ARG A 113 8.04 -9.05 -5.64
CA ARG A 113 8.71 -8.43 -4.48
C ARG A 113 10.22 -8.70 -4.47
N ASN A 114 10.68 -9.81 -5.05
CA ASN A 114 12.09 -10.19 -5.10
C ASN A 114 12.94 -9.30 -6.01
N ASP A 115 12.31 -8.47 -6.84
CA ASP A 115 12.99 -7.50 -7.71
C ASP A 115 13.30 -6.19 -6.98
N PHE A 116 12.94 -6.08 -5.70
CA PHE A 116 13.14 -4.90 -4.87
C PHE A 116 13.87 -5.18 -3.57
N VAL A 117 14.45 -4.12 -2.99
CA VAL A 117 14.91 -4.06 -1.62
C VAL A 117 14.08 -3.00 -0.87
N PRO A 118 13.41 -3.37 0.24
CA PRO A 118 12.63 -2.43 1.03
C PRO A 118 13.50 -1.37 1.72
N ILE A 119 13.08 -0.11 1.60
CA ILE A 119 13.70 1.03 2.28
C ILE A 119 12.98 1.30 3.60
N GLY A 120 11.67 1.49 3.56
CA GLY A 120 10.82 1.67 4.73
C GLY A 120 9.40 2.02 4.34
N SER A 121 8.44 1.73 5.23
CA SER A 121 7.07 2.18 5.05
C SER A 121 6.93 3.65 5.41
N LEU A 122 5.96 4.32 4.78
CA LEU A 122 5.52 5.66 5.14
C LEU A 122 4.29 5.58 6.03
N THR A 123 3.36 4.73 5.64
CA THR A 123 2.06 4.55 6.30
C THR A 123 1.58 3.11 6.19
N LEU A 124 0.71 2.74 7.11
CA LEU A 124 -0.09 1.52 7.08
C LEU A 124 -1.53 1.92 7.38
N ILE A 125 -2.40 1.91 6.36
CA ILE A 125 -3.75 2.46 6.46
C ILE A 125 -4.77 1.34 6.46
N PRO A 126 -5.57 1.20 7.54
CA PRO A 126 -6.61 0.18 7.58
C PRO A 126 -7.81 0.56 6.71
N THR A 127 -8.52 -0.46 6.26
CA THR A 127 -9.86 -0.30 5.72
C THR A 127 -10.89 -0.20 6.84
N VAL A 128 -12.04 0.39 6.51
CA VAL A 128 -13.19 0.48 7.43
C VAL A 128 -14.44 -0.03 6.74
N ILE A 129 -15.27 -0.74 7.48
CA ILE A 129 -16.62 -1.10 7.03
C ILE A 129 -17.50 0.11 7.24
N SER A 130 -18.06 0.64 6.17
CA SER A 130 -18.95 1.80 6.26
C SER A 130 -20.20 1.63 5.40
N VAL A 131 -21.28 2.25 5.85
CA VAL A 131 -22.60 2.24 5.21
C VAL A 131 -23.07 3.67 4.94
N PRO A 132 -24.01 3.90 4.00
CA PRO A 132 -24.68 5.19 3.86
C PRO A 132 -25.18 5.72 5.21
N ALA A 133 -25.18 7.04 5.43
CA ALA A 133 -25.62 7.61 6.71
C ALA A 133 -27.07 7.27 7.07
N ASN A 134 -27.94 7.14 6.05
CA ASN A 134 -29.35 6.77 6.18
C ASN A 134 -29.58 5.25 6.22
N SER A 135 -28.54 4.42 6.21
CA SER A 135 -28.66 2.97 6.34
C SER A 135 -29.37 2.56 7.63
N PRO A 136 -30.21 1.52 7.61
CA PRO A 136 -30.83 0.98 8.82
C PRO A 136 -29.81 0.35 9.76
N TRP A 137 -28.62 -0.01 9.27
CA TRP A 137 -27.58 -0.66 10.05
C TRP A 137 -26.76 0.36 10.84
N LYS A 138 -26.74 0.19 12.15
CA LYS A 138 -26.02 1.07 13.08
C LYS A 138 -24.77 0.39 13.66
N SER A 139 -24.65 -0.93 13.45
CA SER A 139 -23.56 -1.75 13.95
C SER A 139 -23.19 -2.85 12.95
N VAL A 140 -22.01 -3.46 13.14
CA VAL A 140 -21.61 -4.68 12.41
C VAL A 140 -22.62 -5.79 12.63
N ALA A 141 -23.14 -5.93 13.85
CA ALA A 141 -24.13 -6.96 14.19
C ALA A 141 -25.42 -6.83 13.35
N ASP A 142 -25.89 -5.59 13.09
CA ASP A 142 -27.05 -5.35 12.24
C ASP A 142 -26.82 -5.79 10.81
N LEU A 143 -25.66 -5.41 10.22
CA LEU A 143 -25.27 -5.80 8.87
C LEU A 143 -25.13 -7.33 8.75
N VAL A 144 -24.48 -7.97 9.72
CA VAL A 144 -24.29 -9.43 9.77
C VAL A 144 -25.64 -10.15 9.85
N LYS A 145 -26.55 -9.70 10.75
CA LYS A 145 -27.89 -10.26 10.88
C LYS A 145 -28.69 -10.14 9.59
N ALA A 146 -28.67 -8.98 8.95
CA ALA A 146 -29.34 -8.75 7.68
C ALA A 146 -28.78 -9.65 6.55
N ALA A 147 -27.46 -9.73 6.44
CA ALA A 147 -26.79 -10.52 5.41
C ALA A 147 -27.01 -12.03 5.59
N LYS A 148 -27.04 -12.53 6.82
CA LYS A 148 -27.41 -13.94 7.12
C LYS A 148 -28.85 -14.27 6.75
N ALA A 149 -29.77 -13.33 6.96
CA ALA A 149 -31.17 -13.52 6.61
C ALA A 149 -31.40 -13.54 5.07
N LYS A 150 -30.54 -12.85 4.31
CA LYS A 150 -30.70 -12.69 2.86
C LYS A 150 -29.35 -12.80 2.14
N PRO A 151 -28.77 -14.01 2.04
CA PRO A 151 -27.47 -14.25 1.43
C PRO A 151 -27.41 -13.76 -0.03
N GLY A 152 -26.37 -13.00 -0.37
CA GLY A 152 -26.14 -12.48 -1.73
C GLY A 152 -27.05 -11.31 -2.15
N GLN A 153 -28.00 -10.88 -1.32
CA GLN A 153 -28.89 -9.77 -1.66
C GLN A 153 -28.17 -8.42 -1.63
N TYR A 154 -27.35 -8.20 -0.61
CA TYR A 154 -26.67 -6.92 -0.39
C TYR A 154 -25.40 -6.78 -1.21
N ALA A 155 -25.14 -5.55 -1.66
CA ALA A 155 -24.01 -5.23 -2.50
C ALA A 155 -22.98 -4.36 -1.76
N PHE A 156 -21.71 -4.61 -2.04
CA PHE A 156 -20.64 -3.69 -1.65
C PHE A 156 -19.88 -3.17 -2.87
N CYS A 157 -19.30 -2.01 -2.75
CA CYS A 157 -18.38 -1.50 -3.76
C CYS A 157 -16.92 -1.51 -3.27
N SER A 158 -16.03 -1.58 -4.24
CA SER A 158 -14.58 -1.45 -4.02
C SER A 158 -13.94 -0.49 -5.02
N ALA A 159 -12.68 -0.15 -4.79
CA ALA A 159 -11.85 0.65 -5.71
C ALA A 159 -11.43 -0.12 -6.98
N GLY A 160 -11.93 -1.32 -7.16
CA GLY A 160 -11.64 -2.23 -8.25
C GLY A 160 -11.39 -3.64 -7.73
N ILE A 161 -11.42 -4.59 -8.64
CA ILE A 161 -11.14 -6.00 -8.35
C ILE A 161 -9.69 -6.12 -7.84
N LEU A 162 -9.45 -7.01 -6.86
CA LEU A 162 -8.16 -7.19 -6.15
C LEU A 162 -7.65 -5.97 -5.38
N SER A 163 -8.38 -4.86 -5.35
CA SER A 163 -7.99 -3.76 -4.47
C SER A 163 -8.09 -4.18 -3.00
N PRO A 164 -7.31 -3.58 -2.08
CA PRO A 164 -7.45 -3.87 -0.65
C PRO A 164 -8.88 -3.66 -0.12
N SER A 165 -9.63 -2.72 -0.71
CA SER A 165 -11.05 -2.55 -0.37
C SER A 165 -11.95 -3.69 -0.85
N HIS A 166 -11.62 -4.37 -1.96
CA HIS A 166 -12.30 -5.61 -2.33
C HIS A 166 -11.96 -6.74 -1.35
N LEU A 167 -10.66 -6.95 -1.13
CA LEU A 167 -10.18 -8.04 -0.28
C LEU A 167 -10.59 -7.86 1.17
N GLY A 168 -10.67 -6.62 1.67
CA GLY A 168 -11.19 -6.32 3.00
C GLY A 168 -12.66 -6.73 3.16
N ALA A 169 -13.50 -6.54 2.12
CA ALA A 169 -14.89 -7.03 2.13
C ALA A 169 -14.96 -8.54 2.09
N GLU A 170 -14.12 -9.21 1.31
CA GLU A 170 -14.04 -10.67 1.25
C GLU A 170 -13.57 -11.26 2.59
N LEU A 171 -12.57 -10.69 3.24
CA LEU A 171 -12.14 -11.09 4.58
C LEU A 171 -13.28 -10.95 5.61
N PHE A 172 -14.00 -9.83 5.57
CA PHE A 172 -15.17 -9.62 6.43
C PHE A 172 -16.27 -10.66 6.15
N ALA A 173 -16.59 -10.88 4.87
CA ALA A 173 -17.60 -11.85 4.47
C ALA A 173 -17.26 -13.28 4.96
N ARG A 174 -16.02 -13.72 4.76
CA ARG A 174 -15.53 -15.04 5.18
C ARG A 174 -15.55 -15.21 6.69
N ALA A 175 -15.10 -14.20 7.42
CA ALA A 175 -15.04 -14.24 8.88
C ALA A 175 -16.40 -14.43 9.55
N TYR A 176 -17.49 -13.97 8.93
CA TYR A 176 -18.86 -14.13 9.41
C TYR A 176 -19.70 -15.16 8.63
N GLY A 177 -19.13 -15.83 7.61
CA GLY A 177 -19.84 -16.77 6.73
C GLY A 177 -20.94 -16.10 5.89
N LEU A 178 -20.68 -14.90 5.35
CA LEU A 178 -21.64 -14.10 4.61
C LEU A 178 -21.43 -14.20 3.11
N LYS A 179 -22.47 -13.85 2.34
CA LYS A 179 -22.40 -13.69 0.89
C LYS A 179 -22.91 -12.32 0.49
N PHE A 180 -22.11 -11.61 -0.29
CA PHE A 180 -22.41 -10.29 -0.82
C PHE A 180 -22.23 -10.26 -2.34
N ARG A 181 -22.83 -9.28 -3.00
CA ARG A 181 -22.60 -8.99 -4.42
C ARG A 181 -21.56 -7.87 -4.53
N HIS A 182 -20.46 -8.13 -5.21
CA HIS A 182 -19.42 -7.15 -5.46
C HIS A 182 -19.75 -6.26 -6.65
N VAL A 183 -19.54 -4.95 -6.50
CA VAL A 183 -19.68 -3.93 -7.55
C VAL A 183 -18.35 -3.16 -7.64
N PRO A 184 -17.46 -3.52 -8.57
CA PRO A 184 -16.17 -2.86 -8.73
C PRO A 184 -16.32 -1.47 -9.40
N TYR A 185 -15.58 -0.49 -8.88
CA TYR A 185 -15.47 0.85 -9.46
C TYR A 185 -14.03 1.13 -9.90
N LYS A 186 -13.84 2.15 -10.74
CA LYS A 186 -12.51 2.60 -11.15
C LYS A 186 -11.91 3.57 -10.11
N GLY A 187 -11.64 3.05 -8.89
CA GLY A 187 -11.06 3.80 -7.78
C GLY A 187 -12.00 4.02 -6.59
N GLY A 188 -11.43 4.43 -5.47
CA GLY A 188 -12.14 4.61 -4.20
C GLY A 188 -13.15 5.77 -4.20
N GLY A 189 -12.84 6.87 -4.88
CA GLY A 189 -13.72 8.03 -4.97
C GLY A 189 -15.09 7.69 -5.59
N PRO A 190 -15.15 7.12 -6.80
CA PRO A 190 -16.41 6.67 -7.42
C PRO A 190 -17.17 5.64 -6.54
N CYS A 191 -16.49 4.70 -5.89
CA CYS A 191 -17.12 3.76 -4.95
C CYS A 191 -17.76 4.50 -3.75
N LEU A 192 -17.02 5.43 -3.12
CA LEU A 192 -17.56 6.22 -2.01
C LEU A 192 -18.74 7.09 -2.43
N SER A 193 -18.70 7.69 -3.64
CA SER A 193 -19.83 8.42 -4.19
C SER A 193 -21.07 7.53 -4.36
N ALA A 194 -20.86 6.30 -4.87
CA ALA A 194 -21.94 5.32 -5.00
C ALA A 194 -22.51 4.89 -3.64
N ALA A 195 -21.64 4.70 -2.63
CA ALA A 195 -22.09 4.40 -1.27
C ALA A 195 -22.87 5.56 -0.66
N VAL A 196 -22.40 6.81 -0.79
CA VAL A 196 -23.13 8.00 -0.31
C VAL A 196 -24.48 8.14 -1.00
N GLY A 197 -24.55 7.81 -2.30
CA GLY A 197 -25.78 7.85 -3.09
C GLY A 197 -26.73 6.67 -2.84
N GLY A 198 -26.37 5.68 -2.02
CA GLY A 198 -27.21 4.50 -1.74
C GLY A 198 -27.29 3.52 -2.90
N HIS A 199 -26.37 3.58 -3.87
CA HIS A 199 -26.30 2.64 -5.00
C HIS A 199 -25.68 1.28 -4.61
N VAL A 200 -25.05 1.22 -3.46
CA VAL A 200 -24.54 0.03 -2.81
C VAL A 200 -24.86 0.10 -1.31
N ASP A 201 -24.89 -1.05 -0.66
CA ASP A 201 -25.33 -1.16 0.74
C ASP A 201 -24.20 -0.83 1.73
N PHE A 202 -22.94 -1.18 1.38
CA PHE A 202 -21.77 -0.87 2.19
C PHE A 202 -20.50 -0.80 1.35
N THR A 203 -19.40 -0.40 1.97
CA THR A 203 -18.06 -0.42 1.38
C THR A 203 -16.99 -0.64 2.44
N THR A 204 -15.82 -1.08 1.99
CA THR A 204 -14.63 -1.27 2.81
C THR A 204 -13.50 -0.38 2.28
N GLN A 205 -13.69 0.94 2.30
CA GLN A 205 -12.67 1.90 1.88
C GLN A 205 -11.72 2.25 3.03
N PHE A 206 -10.64 2.95 2.71
CA PHE A 206 -9.62 3.35 3.67
C PHE A 206 -10.10 4.45 4.63
N THR A 207 -9.57 4.46 5.85
CA THR A 207 -9.82 5.52 6.84
C THR A 207 -9.64 6.91 6.25
N ILE A 208 -8.52 7.13 5.57
CA ILE A 208 -8.11 8.40 4.94
C ILE A 208 -9.18 9.00 4.00
N THR A 209 -9.97 8.17 3.33
CA THR A 209 -11.01 8.62 2.41
C THR A 209 -12.41 8.59 3.02
N THR A 210 -12.61 7.80 4.07
CA THR A 210 -13.93 7.55 4.65
C THR A 210 -14.20 8.43 5.86
N ILE A 211 -13.19 8.74 6.68
CA ILE A 211 -13.35 9.57 7.89
C ILE A 211 -13.92 10.98 7.56
N PRO A 212 -13.41 11.70 6.55
CA PRO A 212 -14.01 13.01 6.20
C PRO A 212 -15.49 12.92 5.80
N LEU A 213 -15.89 11.83 5.15
CA LEU A 213 -17.30 11.61 4.78
C LEU A 213 -18.15 11.26 6.02
N ALA A 214 -17.60 10.53 6.97
CA ALA A 214 -18.28 10.22 8.22
C ALA A 214 -18.46 11.47 9.10
N GLN A 215 -17.43 12.32 9.20
CA GLN A 215 -17.51 13.62 9.88
C GLN A 215 -18.54 14.55 9.22
N GLY A 216 -18.68 14.47 7.88
CA GLY A 216 -19.73 15.18 7.14
C GLY A 216 -21.11 14.50 7.15
N ASN A 217 -21.34 13.47 7.98
CA ASN A 217 -22.59 12.71 8.07
C ASN A 217 -23.06 12.14 6.71
N LYS A 218 -22.14 11.78 5.81
CA LYS A 218 -22.46 11.17 4.51
C LYS A 218 -22.47 9.64 4.59
N VAL A 219 -21.62 9.09 5.44
CA VAL A 219 -21.52 7.64 5.73
C VAL A 219 -21.42 7.43 7.24
N ARG A 220 -21.68 6.20 7.69
CA ARG A 220 -21.43 5.73 9.06
C ARG A 220 -20.38 4.63 9.00
N ILE A 221 -19.29 4.78 9.77
CA ILE A 221 -18.30 3.73 9.96
C ILE A 221 -18.80 2.79 11.05
N LEU A 222 -18.88 1.50 10.73
CA LEU A 222 -19.34 0.45 11.63
C LEU A 222 -18.19 -0.23 12.38
N ALA A 223 -17.03 -0.40 11.73
CA ALA A 223 -15.84 -0.98 12.34
C ALA A 223 -14.58 -0.64 11.53
N VAL A 224 -13.44 -0.73 12.19
CA VAL A 224 -12.11 -0.66 11.57
C VAL A 224 -11.56 -2.08 11.41
N GLN A 225 -10.92 -2.35 10.26
CA GLN A 225 -10.27 -3.63 9.99
C GLN A 225 -8.77 -3.59 10.37
N SER A 226 -8.51 -3.34 11.64
CA SER A 226 -7.17 -3.19 12.21
C SER A 226 -7.01 -3.92 13.54
N ASP A 227 -5.76 -4.08 13.96
CA ASP A 227 -5.40 -4.64 15.26
C ASP A 227 -5.70 -3.70 16.43
N ARG A 228 -5.83 -2.39 16.17
CA ARG A 228 -6.11 -1.32 17.14
C ARG A 228 -7.06 -0.27 16.57
N ARG A 229 -7.70 0.51 17.44
CA ARG A 229 -8.53 1.64 17.03
C ARG A 229 -7.71 2.75 16.39
N VAL A 230 -8.34 3.48 15.48
CA VAL A 230 -7.75 4.65 14.81
C VAL A 230 -8.02 5.90 15.66
N LYS A 231 -6.97 6.69 15.93
CA LYS A 231 -7.05 7.89 16.79
C LYS A 231 -8.10 8.91 16.34
N ALA A 232 -8.27 9.09 15.03
CA ALA A 232 -9.24 10.03 14.48
C ALA A 232 -10.72 9.62 14.69
N ILE A 233 -10.97 8.35 15.04
CA ILE A 233 -12.30 7.78 15.30
C ILE A 233 -12.25 6.81 16.49
N PRO A 234 -11.89 7.29 17.70
CA PRO A 234 -11.59 6.42 18.86
C PRO A 234 -12.78 5.63 19.35
N ASP A 235 -14.01 6.08 19.05
CA ASP A 235 -15.24 5.42 19.45
C ASP A 235 -15.63 4.25 18.54
N VAL A 236 -14.97 4.10 17.39
CA VAL A 236 -15.25 3.00 16.46
C VAL A 236 -14.40 1.79 16.81
N SER A 237 -15.06 0.68 17.13
CA SER A 237 -14.40 -0.58 17.45
C SER A 237 -13.72 -1.20 16.24
N THR A 238 -12.66 -1.99 16.49
CA THR A 238 -12.08 -2.86 15.48
C THR A 238 -12.90 -4.14 15.32
N LEU A 239 -12.76 -4.83 14.18
CA LEU A 239 -13.35 -6.17 14.04
C LEU A 239 -12.76 -7.16 15.05
N LYS A 240 -11.49 -6.98 15.42
CA LYS A 240 -10.82 -7.79 16.45
C LYS A 240 -11.46 -7.64 17.83
N GLU A 241 -11.81 -6.42 18.23
CA GLU A 241 -12.58 -6.18 19.46
C GLU A 241 -14.00 -6.78 19.40
N LEU A 242 -14.56 -6.94 18.20
CA LEU A 242 -15.82 -7.63 17.96
C LEU A 242 -15.67 -9.16 17.81
N GLY A 243 -14.50 -9.71 18.13
CA GLY A 243 -14.21 -11.14 18.14
C GLY A 243 -13.84 -11.74 16.79
N VAL A 244 -13.51 -10.92 15.79
CA VAL A 244 -13.21 -11.38 14.43
C VAL A 244 -11.86 -10.88 13.96
N ASN A 245 -10.99 -11.81 13.56
CA ASN A 245 -9.70 -11.47 12.96
C ASN A 245 -9.85 -11.33 11.42
N ALA A 246 -10.17 -10.12 10.99
CA ALA A 246 -10.29 -9.76 9.58
C ALA A 246 -9.60 -8.40 9.32
N GLU A 247 -8.31 -8.38 9.59
CA GLU A 247 -7.48 -7.19 9.38
C GLU A 247 -7.24 -6.96 7.88
N SER A 248 -7.32 -5.71 7.46
CA SER A 248 -7.08 -5.31 6.07
C SER A 248 -6.44 -3.92 6.03
N TYR A 249 -5.25 -3.87 5.47
CA TYR A 249 -4.44 -2.67 5.38
C TYR A 249 -3.95 -2.41 3.95
N MET A 250 -3.61 -1.18 3.69
CA MET A 250 -2.73 -0.79 2.59
C MET A 250 -1.47 -0.18 3.21
N TRP A 251 -0.33 -0.79 3.00
CA TRP A 251 0.93 -0.11 3.26
C TRP A 251 1.31 0.74 2.05
N VAL A 252 1.99 1.84 2.32
CA VAL A 252 2.67 2.66 1.33
C VAL A 252 4.10 2.85 1.81
N GLY A 253 5.07 2.62 0.94
CA GLY A 253 6.48 2.67 1.34
C GLY A 253 7.41 2.83 0.14
N LEU A 254 8.67 3.11 0.44
CA LEU A 254 9.72 3.18 -0.56
C LEU A 254 10.42 1.84 -0.70
N VAL A 255 10.62 1.43 -1.94
CA VAL A 255 11.45 0.28 -2.30
C VAL A 255 12.38 0.66 -3.44
N ALA A 256 13.60 0.11 -3.45
CA ALA A 256 14.60 0.32 -4.48
C ALA A 256 14.78 -0.94 -5.33
N PRO A 257 15.31 -0.85 -6.57
CA PRO A 257 15.70 -2.03 -7.35
C PRO A 257 16.63 -2.95 -6.57
N LYS A 258 16.47 -4.27 -6.73
CA LYS A 258 17.14 -5.31 -5.92
C LYS A 258 18.66 -5.18 -5.82
N LYS A 259 19.30 -4.71 -6.88
CA LYS A 259 20.78 -4.61 -6.96
C LYS A 259 21.33 -3.25 -6.49
N THR A 260 20.50 -2.41 -5.87
CA THR A 260 20.95 -1.12 -5.31
C THR A 260 22.01 -1.36 -4.23
N PRO A 261 23.17 -0.66 -4.28
CA PRO A 261 24.27 -0.88 -3.35
C PRO A 261 23.86 -0.67 -1.88
N ALA A 262 24.36 -1.52 -0.99
CA ALA A 262 24.01 -1.47 0.43
C ALA A 262 24.22 -0.09 1.08
N PRO A 263 25.32 0.65 0.85
CA PRO A 263 25.48 1.97 1.45
C PRO A 263 24.41 2.99 0.98
N VAL A 264 23.96 2.89 -0.27
CA VAL A 264 22.87 3.73 -0.80
C VAL A 264 21.55 3.38 -0.13
N VAL A 265 21.27 2.07 0.02
CA VAL A 265 20.08 1.56 0.72
C VAL A 265 20.04 2.07 2.16
N GLU A 266 21.16 2.00 2.89
CA GLU A 266 21.21 2.46 4.29
C GLU A 266 20.99 3.98 4.40
N LYS A 267 21.59 4.77 3.51
CA LYS A 267 21.34 6.22 3.49
C LYS A 267 19.88 6.58 3.21
N LEU A 268 19.22 5.85 2.30
CA LEU A 268 17.79 5.99 2.04
C LEU A 268 16.93 5.57 3.24
N ARG A 269 17.31 4.50 3.94
CA ARG A 269 16.63 4.03 5.17
C ARG A 269 16.73 5.04 6.30
N GLU A 270 17.92 5.56 6.56
CA GLU A 270 18.14 6.59 7.58
C GLU A 270 17.32 7.86 7.28
N MET A 271 17.34 8.31 6.03
CA MET A 271 16.55 9.44 5.58
C MET A 271 15.06 9.18 5.80
N THR A 272 14.56 8.01 5.36
CA THR A 272 13.14 7.67 5.47
C THR A 272 12.70 7.64 6.93
N ALA A 273 13.51 7.04 7.83
CA ALA A 273 13.22 6.99 9.26
C ALA A 273 13.11 8.39 9.91
N LYS A 274 13.93 9.34 9.46
CA LYS A 274 13.87 10.75 9.92
C LYS A 274 12.68 11.49 9.31
N ALA A 275 12.47 11.34 8.00
CA ALA A 275 11.43 12.07 7.26
C ALA A 275 10.00 11.68 7.69
N VAL A 276 9.76 10.42 8.03
CA VAL A 276 8.43 9.99 8.52
C VAL A 276 8.09 10.52 9.91
N GLN A 277 9.09 10.97 10.68
CA GLN A 277 8.91 11.61 11.98
C GLN A 277 8.84 13.14 11.88
N ASP A 278 9.07 13.69 10.69
CA ASP A 278 8.96 15.15 10.49
C ASP A 278 7.53 15.61 10.75
N LYS A 279 7.40 16.65 11.57
CA LYS A 279 6.10 17.18 11.98
C LYS A 279 5.22 17.54 10.77
N ALA A 280 5.81 18.11 9.73
CA ALA A 280 5.06 18.48 8.53
C ALA A 280 4.52 17.26 7.77
N PHE A 281 5.27 16.14 7.75
CA PHE A 281 4.78 14.88 7.18
C PHE A 281 3.65 14.29 8.02
N VAL A 282 3.85 14.20 9.35
CA VAL A 282 2.84 13.66 10.28
C VAL A 282 1.54 14.45 10.16
N GLU A 283 1.61 15.78 10.23
CA GLU A 283 0.43 16.65 10.09
C GLU A 283 -0.26 16.51 8.71
N ALA A 284 0.53 16.34 7.65
CA ALA A 284 -0.04 16.12 6.31
C ALA A 284 -0.81 14.80 6.23
N ILE A 285 -0.28 13.71 6.82
CA ILE A 285 -0.96 12.42 6.87
C ILE A 285 -2.20 12.47 7.77
N GLU A 286 -2.13 13.13 8.93
CA GLU A 286 -3.27 13.29 9.84
C GLU A 286 -4.39 14.13 9.21
N LYS A 287 -4.07 15.21 8.48
CA LYS A 287 -5.05 15.98 7.69
C LYS A 287 -5.77 15.15 6.64
N LEU A 288 -5.10 14.15 6.10
CA LEU A 288 -5.71 13.17 5.21
C LEU A 288 -6.53 12.11 5.97
N GLY A 289 -6.59 12.14 7.30
CA GLY A 289 -7.28 11.13 8.13
C GLY A 289 -6.51 9.81 8.28
N GLY A 290 -5.20 9.82 8.01
CA GLY A 290 -4.30 8.68 8.18
C GLY A 290 -3.46 8.79 9.46
N GLU A 291 -2.71 7.73 9.73
CA GLU A 291 -1.66 7.70 10.76
C GLU A 291 -0.34 7.25 10.14
N VAL A 292 0.75 7.86 10.57
CA VAL A 292 2.09 7.38 10.22
C VAL A 292 2.36 6.11 11.02
N GLN A 293 2.62 5.02 10.30
CA GLN A 293 3.07 3.76 10.88
C GLN A 293 4.34 3.33 10.14
N PHE A 294 5.47 3.62 10.77
CA PHE A 294 6.76 3.33 10.18
C PHE A 294 7.21 1.91 10.49
N MET A 295 7.58 1.19 9.44
CA MET A 295 8.36 -0.03 9.49
C MET A 295 9.70 0.25 8.81
N ASN A 296 10.82 -0.03 9.48
CA ASN A 296 12.13 0.05 8.82
C ASN A 296 12.24 -0.99 7.70
N GLY A 297 13.34 -0.94 6.92
CA GLY A 297 13.47 -1.81 5.74
C GLY A 297 13.37 -3.31 6.06
N ALA A 298 13.89 -3.77 7.20
CA ALA A 298 13.82 -5.17 7.60
C ALA A 298 12.42 -5.56 8.11
N GLU A 299 11.74 -4.65 8.80
CA GLU A 299 10.36 -4.87 9.25
C GLU A 299 9.41 -4.88 8.07
N LEU A 300 9.57 -3.96 7.10
CA LEU A 300 8.79 -3.93 5.88
C LEU A 300 9.01 -5.18 5.03
N ASP A 301 10.24 -5.71 4.96
CA ASP A 301 10.51 -6.97 4.24
C ASP A 301 9.77 -8.15 4.86
N ARG A 302 9.80 -8.28 6.19
CA ARG A 302 9.05 -9.33 6.90
C ARG A 302 7.55 -9.17 6.74
N TYR A 303 7.05 -7.92 6.85
CA TYR A 303 5.64 -7.63 6.64
C TYR A 303 5.20 -7.99 5.23
N TRP A 304 5.94 -7.54 4.21
CA TRP A 304 5.64 -7.81 2.80
C TRP A 304 5.70 -9.29 2.47
N GLN A 305 6.64 -10.02 3.05
CA GLN A 305 6.71 -11.49 2.89
C GLN A 305 5.47 -12.18 3.48
N LYS A 306 5.07 -11.80 4.70
CA LYS A 306 3.87 -12.33 5.36
C LYS A 306 2.62 -12.00 4.54
N GLU A 307 2.45 -10.74 4.13
CA GLU A 307 1.34 -10.28 3.30
C GLU A 307 1.25 -11.08 1.99
N THR A 308 2.39 -11.31 1.32
CA THR A 308 2.44 -12.11 0.10
C THR A 308 1.86 -13.51 0.31
N ALA A 309 2.27 -14.19 1.39
CA ALA A 309 1.77 -15.53 1.70
C ALA A 309 0.26 -15.54 2.04
N GLU A 310 -0.20 -14.57 2.80
CA GLU A 310 -1.62 -14.42 3.16
C GLU A 310 -2.50 -14.11 1.93
N MET A 311 -2.01 -13.23 1.05
CA MET A 311 -2.69 -12.90 -0.20
C MET A 311 -2.73 -14.10 -1.15
N ALA A 312 -1.63 -14.84 -1.33
CA ALA A 312 -1.62 -16.06 -2.13
C ALA A 312 -2.67 -17.07 -1.67
N LYS A 313 -2.81 -17.24 -0.34
CA LYS A 313 -3.84 -18.12 0.25
C LYS A 313 -5.26 -17.62 -0.07
N LEU A 314 -5.56 -16.36 0.26
CA LEU A 314 -6.89 -15.77 0.05
C LEU A 314 -7.29 -15.81 -1.43
N LEU A 315 -6.39 -15.38 -2.31
CA LEU A 315 -6.64 -15.36 -3.75
C LEU A 315 -6.80 -16.75 -4.34
N GLY A 316 -6.04 -17.73 -3.82
CA GLY A 316 -6.19 -19.15 -4.20
C GLY A 316 -7.56 -19.72 -3.80
N GLU A 317 -8.12 -19.31 -2.67
CA GLU A 317 -9.47 -19.67 -2.24
C GLU A 317 -10.52 -19.01 -3.15
N LEU A 318 -10.40 -17.71 -3.44
CA LEU A 318 -11.28 -16.98 -4.34
C LEU A 318 -11.27 -17.59 -5.77
N HIS A 319 -10.10 -17.96 -6.26
CA HIS A 319 -9.97 -18.63 -7.57
C HIS A 319 -10.73 -19.96 -7.62
N LYS A 320 -10.60 -20.81 -6.58
CA LYS A 320 -11.34 -22.09 -6.47
C LYS A 320 -12.86 -21.91 -6.40
N GLU A 321 -13.32 -20.80 -5.84
CA GLU A 321 -14.74 -20.44 -5.78
C GLU A 321 -15.29 -19.86 -7.10
N GLY A 322 -14.45 -19.76 -8.12
CA GLY A 322 -14.83 -19.29 -9.45
C GLY A 322 -14.98 -17.76 -9.54
N VAL A 323 -14.38 -17.02 -8.65
CA VAL A 323 -14.30 -15.55 -8.77
C VAL A 323 -13.47 -15.23 -10.01
N LYS A 324 -14.15 -14.70 -11.04
CA LYS A 324 -13.50 -14.26 -12.28
C LYS A 324 -13.06 -12.82 -12.10
N ILE A 325 -11.84 -12.55 -12.53
CA ILE A 325 -11.25 -11.22 -12.59
C ILE A 325 -10.85 -11.02 -14.03
N ASP A 326 -11.74 -10.40 -14.78
CA ASP A 326 -11.52 -10.04 -16.19
C ASP A 326 -10.84 -8.66 -16.29
#